data_4d6f97df499423620392f387ac0b9dab
#
_entry.id   4d6f97df499423620392f387ac0b9dab
#
_cell.length_a   1.000
_cell.length_b   1.000
_cell.length_c   1.000
_cell.angle_alpha   90.00
_cell.angle_beta   90.00
_cell.angle_gamma   90.00
#
_symmetry.space_group_name_H-M   'P 1'
#
loop_
_entity.id
_entity.type
_entity.pdbx_description
1 polymer ?
#
loop_
_entity_poly.entity_id
_entity_poly.type
_entity_poly.pdbx_seq_one_letter_code
_entity_poly.pdbx_strand_id
1 'polypeptide(L)'
;MTDTTSLTKKLTEYFNDTISGYHVDREQITLVASPPNLLKICQALRDEEDFLFSQLIDLCGVDYSAYGQVDWATRKTTATGYSRGRNQSQTEMDADKRFAVVYHLLSIKHNHRLRVRCYLSDENPLIPSVTEIWSSANWYEREAFDMFGILFEGHPDLRRLLTDYGFIGHPFRKDFPLEGKVEVRYDPEQKRVVYQPVTITNRVLVPRVIRDDNRYIEDEELPDA
;
A
#
# COMPACT_ATOMS: atom_id res chain seq x y z
N MET A 1 14.96 16.36 19.18
CA MET A 1 13.86 16.61 18.24
C MET A 1 14.50 16.83 16.88
N THR A 2 14.20 15.98 15.93
CA THR A 2 14.65 16.14 14.55
C THR A 2 13.96 17.37 13.98
N ASP A 3 14.73 18.31 13.42
CA ASP A 3 14.16 19.54 12.87
C ASP A 3 13.47 19.26 11.52
N THR A 4 12.27 18.69 11.61
CA THR A 4 11.42 18.34 10.45
C THR A 4 11.16 19.57 9.56
N THR A 5 11.06 20.75 10.16
CA THR A 5 10.78 21.99 9.45
C THR A 5 11.96 22.41 8.56
N SER A 6 13.19 22.26 9.05
CA SER A 6 14.40 22.57 8.29
C SER A 6 14.57 21.60 7.13
N LEU A 7 14.39 20.30 7.37
CA LEU A 7 14.46 19.28 6.33
C LEU A 7 13.38 19.49 5.25
N THR A 8 12.15 19.83 5.64
CA THR A 8 11.07 20.09 4.68
C THR A 8 11.43 21.25 3.74
N LYS A 9 11.98 22.34 4.27
CA LYS A 9 12.42 23.49 3.45
C LYS A 9 13.48 23.09 2.44
N LYS A 10 14.52 22.38 2.88
CA LYS A 10 15.60 21.91 1.99
C LYS A 10 15.06 20.99 0.89
N LEU A 11 14.17 20.06 1.22
CA LEU A 11 13.55 19.15 0.27
C LEU A 11 12.69 19.89 -0.76
N THR A 12 11.87 20.85 -0.32
CA THR A 12 11.00 21.63 -1.22
C THR A 12 11.80 22.57 -2.12
N GLU A 13 12.87 23.18 -1.62
CA GLU A 13 13.73 24.04 -2.42
C GLU A 13 14.51 23.23 -3.48
N TYR A 14 15.02 22.06 -3.10
CA TYR A 14 15.81 21.21 -4.01
C TYR A 14 14.95 20.52 -5.08
N PHE A 15 13.78 20.01 -4.71
CA PHE A 15 12.94 19.20 -5.58
C PHE A 15 11.71 19.92 -6.14
N ASN A 16 11.63 21.25 -6.05
CA ASN A 16 10.46 22.05 -6.37
C ASN A 16 9.72 21.62 -7.65
N ASP A 17 10.46 21.37 -8.74
CA ASP A 17 9.90 21.01 -10.05
C ASP A 17 9.85 19.49 -10.31
N THR A 18 10.34 18.68 -9.37
CA THR A 18 10.54 17.24 -9.59
C THR A 18 9.54 16.39 -8.82
N ILE A 19 9.06 16.87 -7.67
CA ILE A 19 8.05 16.20 -6.85
C ILE A 19 6.64 16.67 -7.21
N SER A 20 5.68 15.78 -7.13
CA SER A 20 4.25 16.10 -7.31
C SER A 20 3.63 16.80 -6.09
N GLY A 21 4.28 16.71 -4.95
CA GLY A 21 3.86 17.31 -3.70
C GLY A 21 4.55 16.70 -2.49
N TYR A 22 4.23 17.23 -1.31
CA TYR A 22 4.69 16.66 -0.04
C TYR A 22 3.59 16.75 1.02
N HIS A 23 3.70 15.92 2.03
CA HIS A 23 2.79 15.89 3.16
C HIS A 23 3.59 15.68 4.45
N VAL A 24 3.24 16.42 5.49
CA VAL A 24 3.82 16.26 6.83
C VAL A 24 2.71 15.85 7.78
N ASP A 25 2.84 14.68 8.36
CA ASP A 25 1.91 14.17 9.36
C ASP A 25 2.69 13.49 10.49
N ARG A 26 2.35 13.81 11.74
CA ARG A 26 2.97 13.23 12.95
C ARG A 26 4.49 13.30 12.91
N GLU A 27 5.04 14.44 12.54
CA GLU A 27 6.48 14.70 12.43
C GLU A 27 7.20 13.86 11.35
N GLN A 28 6.46 13.20 10.45
CA GLN A 28 7.01 12.44 9.32
C GLN A 28 6.73 13.16 8.01
N ILE A 29 7.77 13.30 7.20
CA ILE A 29 7.67 13.88 5.87
C ILE A 29 7.42 12.76 4.86
N THR A 30 6.44 12.97 3.99
CA THR A 30 6.18 12.11 2.83
C THR A 30 6.28 12.94 1.56
N LEU A 31 7.22 12.60 0.69
CA LEU A 31 7.30 13.16 -0.66
C LEU A 31 6.44 12.32 -1.61
N VAL A 32 5.74 12.98 -2.52
CA VAL A 32 5.02 12.30 -3.60
C VAL A 32 5.81 12.48 -4.89
N ALA A 33 6.31 11.37 -5.41
CA ALA A 33 7.07 11.31 -6.65
C ALA A 33 6.23 10.73 -7.79
N SER A 34 6.52 11.15 -9.01
CA SER A 34 6.02 10.49 -10.21
C SER A 34 7.00 9.39 -10.67
N PRO A 35 6.53 8.29 -11.29
CA PRO A 35 7.41 7.20 -11.73
C PRO A 35 8.61 7.65 -12.57
N PRO A 36 8.47 8.56 -13.56
CA PRO A 36 9.60 9.03 -14.37
C PRO A 36 10.70 9.76 -13.58
N ASN A 37 10.32 10.43 -12.49
CA ASN A 37 11.25 11.24 -11.69
C ASN A 37 11.86 10.46 -10.52
N LEU A 38 11.37 9.25 -10.25
CA LEU A 38 11.74 8.48 -9.06
C LEU A 38 13.23 8.27 -8.92
N LEU A 39 13.90 7.76 -9.98
CA LEU A 39 15.33 7.47 -9.93
C LEU A 39 16.16 8.72 -9.64
N LYS A 40 15.83 9.84 -10.28
CA LYS A 40 16.51 11.12 -10.06
C LYS A 40 16.35 11.58 -8.61
N ILE A 41 15.14 11.48 -8.06
CA ILE A 41 14.86 11.84 -6.66
C ILE A 41 15.62 10.93 -5.70
N CYS A 42 15.56 9.62 -5.90
CA CYS A 42 16.23 8.63 -5.04
C CYS A 42 17.73 8.76 -5.06
N GLN A 43 18.31 9.00 -6.23
CA GLN A 43 19.76 9.21 -6.37
C GLN A 43 20.21 10.47 -5.64
N ALA A 44 19.52 11.59 -5.83
CA ALA A 44 19.82 12.83 -5.12
C ALA A 44 19.66 12.67 -3.60
N LEU A 45 18.59 12.00 -3.15
CA LEU A 45 18.38 11.74 -1.71
C LEU A 45 19.51 10.91 -1.09
N ARG A 46 20.11 9.97 -1.86
CA ARG A 46 21.26 9.18 -1.38
C ARG A 46 22.55 9.97 -1.36
N ASP A 47 22.84 10.73 -2.44
CA ASP A 47 24.19 11.24 -2.75
C ASP A 47 24.43 12.66 -2.26
N GLU A 48 23.40 13.52 -2.19
CA GLU A 48 23.57 14.92 -1.79
C GLU A 48 23.92 15.05 -0.30
N GLU A 49 24.88 15.91 0.00
CA GLU A 49 25.41 16.10 1.37
C GLU A 49 24.36 16.58 2.37
N ASP A 50 23.36 17.34 1.90
CA ASP A 50 22.25 17.83 2.71
C ASP A 50 21.27 16.74 3.12
N PHE A 51 21.24 15.62 2.42
CA PHE A 51 20.26 14.56 2.62
C PHE A 51 20.89 13.27 3.12
N LEU A 52 21.80 12.66 2.37
CA LEU A 52 22.52 11.43 2.67
C LEU A 52 21.64 10.30 3.24
N PHE A 53 20.53 10.02 2.56
CA PHE A 53 19.69 8.87 2.89
C PHE A 53 20.34 7.57 2.43
N SER A 54 21.35 7.14 3.18
CA SER A 54 22.20 5.99 2.84
C SER A 54 21.49 4.66 2.99
N GLN A 55 20.38 4.60 3.73
CA GLN A 55 19.65 3.36 3.97
C GLN A 55 18.22 3.41 3.46
N LEU A 56 17.87 2.41 2.65
CA LEU A 56 16.48 2.01 2.41
C LEU A 56 16.12 1.01 3.52
N ILE A 57 15.25 1.44 4.45
CA ILE A 57 14.81 0.62 5.57
C ILE A 57 13.77 -0.39 5.09
N ASP A 58 12.85 0.08 4.24
CA ASP A 58 11.72 -0.72 3.76
C ASP A 58 11.20 -0.16 2.43
N LEU A 59 10.65 -1.05 1.60
CA LEU A 59 9.89 -0.73 0.41
C LEU A 59 8.66 -1.62 0.40
N CYS A 60 7.48 -1.02 0.40
CA CYS A 60 6.23 -1.79 0.39
C CYS A 60 5.28 -1.32 -0.72
N GLY A 61 4.55 -2.28 -1.29
CA GLY A 61 3.40 -2.02 -2.15
C GLY A 61 2.16 -1.70 -1.31
N VAL A 62 1.23 -0.94 -1.88
CA VAL A 62 -0.07 -0.64 -1.28
C VAL A 62 -1.14 -0.71 -2.36
N ASP A 63 -2.27 -1.35 -2.06
CA ASP A 63 -3.48 -1.30 -2.88
C ASP A 63 -4.52 -0.42 -2.19
N TYR A 64 -4.89 0.68 -2.84
CA TYR A 64 -5.86 1.65 -2.34
C TYR A 64 -7.30 1.37 -2.79
N SER A 65 -7.58 0.32 -3.57
CA SER A 65 -8.90 0.07 -4.15
C SER A 65 -10.04 0.00 -3.11
N ALA A 66 -9.74 -0.44 -1.89
CA ALA A 66 -10.70 -0.48 -0.78
C ALA A 66 -10.50 0.66 0.25
N TYR A 67 -9.60 1.62 -0.03
CA TYR A 67 -9.29 2.68 0.92
C TYR A 67 -10.46 3.67 1.04
N GLY A 68 -10.86 3.94 2.27
CA GLY A 68 -12.00 4.83 2.54
C GLY A 68 -13.38 4.19 2.30
N GLN A 69 -13.43 2.99 1.71
CA GLN A 69 -14.67 2.23 1.60
C GLN A 69 -14.92 1.50 2.92
N VAL A 70 -16.11 1.69 3.48
CA VAL A 70 -16.56 0.93 4.65
C VAL A 70 -17.80 0.15 4.22
N ASP A 71 -17.86 -1.08 4.67
CA ASP A 71 -18.99 -1.94 4.36
C ASP A 71 -20.32 -1.45 4.98
N TRP A 72 -20.26 -0.52 5.91
CA TRP A 72 -21.42 0.10 6.55
C TRP A 72 -21.07 1.49 7.08
N ALA A 73 -22.01 2.41 6.97
CA ALA A 73 -21.90 3.76 7.53
C ALA A 73 -23.08 3.99 8.45
N THR A 74 -22.81 4.55 9.64
CA THR A 74 -23.86 5.05 10.52
C THR A 74 -23.89 6.56 10.39
N ARG A 75 -24.94 7.11 9.78
CA ARG A 75 -25.07 8.56 9.55
C ARG A 75 -25.67 9.31 10.73
N LYS A 76 -26.42 8.62 11.59
CA LYS A 76 -27.10 9.22 12.76
C LYS A 76 -26.64 8.58 14.07
N THR A 77 -26.41 9.43 15.09
CA THR A 77 -26.26 8.97 16.46
C THR A 77 -27.64 8.69 17.04
N THR A 78 -27.83 7.50 17.60
CA THR A 78 -29.05 7.22 18.36
C THR A 78 -28.95 7.85 19.74
N ALA A 79 -30.11 8.21 20.34
CA ALA A 79 -30.18 8.80 21.70
C ALA A 79 -29.56 7.92 22.81
N THR A 80 -29.37 6.62 22.54
CA THR A 80 -28.83 5.63 23.47
C THR A 80 -27.50 5.01 23.01
N GLY A 81 -26.96 5.43 21.87
CA GLY A 81 -25.85 4.74 21.25
C GLY A 81 -24.69 5.65 20.86
N TYR A 82 -23.50 5.16 21.13
CA TYR A 82 -22.28 5.71 20.60
C TYR A 82 -22.18 5.34 19.12
N SER A 83 -22.20 6.33 18.22
CA SER A 83 -21.98 6.09 16.80
C SER A 83 -20.53 5.71 16.56
N ARG A 84 -20.29 4.47 16.16
CA ARG A 84 -19.00 4.01 15.64
C ARG A 84 -18.86 4.29 14.14
N GLY A 85 -19.79 5.04 13.55
CA GLY A 85 -19.73 5.43 12.16
C GLY A 85 -18.58 6.38 11.90
N ARG A 86 -17.78 6.08 10.90
CA ARG A 86 -16.87 7.07 10.32
C ARG A 86 -17.65 7.90 9.31
N ASN A 87 -17.45 9.20 9.32
CA ASN A 87 -17.86 10.01 8.18
C ASN A 87 -17.13 9.46 6.95
N GLN A 88 -17.88 8.84 6.05
CA GLN A 88 -17.37 8.51 4.75
C GLN A 88 -17.23 9.83 3.97
N SER A 89 -16.03 10.33 3.84
CA SER A 89 -15.71 10.96 2.58
C SER A 89 -15.61 9.79 1.58
N GLN A 90 -16.58 9.62 0.74
CA GLN A 90 -16.44 8.84 -0.48
C GLN A 90 -15.40 9.56 -1.33
N THR A 91 -14.14 9.35 -1.03
CA THR A 91 -13.08 9.73 -1.91
C THR A 91 -13.08 8.60 -2.93
N GLU A 92 -13.75 8.81 -4.06
CA GLU A 92 -13.52 7.97 -5.23
C GLU A 92 -12.03 8.03 -5.49
N MET A 93 -11.36 6.92 -5.26
CA MET A 93 -9.93 6.83 -5.56
C MET A 93 -9.81 6.87 -7.08
N ASP A 94 -9.01 7.81 -7.53
CA ASP A 94 -8.61 7.96 -8.92
C ASP A 94 -7.98 6.62 -9.38
N ALA A 95 -8.51 6.05 -10.46
CA ALA A 95 -8.01 4.78 -11.01
C ALA A 95 -6.51 4.84 -11.32
N ASP A 96 -5.99 6.02 -11.64
CA ASP A 96 -4.57 6.28 -11.84
C ASP A 96 -3.73 6.20 -10.56
N LYS A 97 -4.36 6.00 -9.40
CA LYS A 97 -3.70 5.95 -8.08
C LYS A 97 -4.06 4.70 -7.28
N ARG A 98 -4.50 3.64 -7.95
CA ARG A 98 -4.86 2.40 -7.26
C ARG A 98 -3.71 1.80 -6.49
N PHE A 99 -2.54 1.67 -7.13
CA PHE A 99 -1.36 1.14 -6.45
C PHE A 99 -0.42 2.26 -6.02
N ALA A 100 0.37 1.99 -5.00
CA ALA A 100 1.50 2.83 -4.66
C ALA A 100 2.69 1.98 -4.19
N VAL A 101 3.89 2.49 -4.45
CA VAL A 101 5.11 2.01 -3.83
C VAL A 101 5.57 3.05 -2.83
N VAL A 102 5.88 2.61 -1.62
CA VAL A 102 6.30 3.47 -0.52
C VAL A 102 7.70 3.07 -0.07
N TYR A 103 8.63 4.00 -0.15
CA TYR A 103 10.02 3.85 0.26
C TYR A 103 10.23 4.52 1.61
N HIS A 104 10.80 3.81 2.56
CA HIS A 104 11.18 4.34 3.87
C HIS A 104 12.70 4.48 3.92
N LEU A 105 13.16 5.72 4.01
CA LEU A 105 14.57 6.09 3.94
C LEU A 105 15.08 6.59 5.29
N LEU A 106 16.32 6.28 5.60
CA LEU A 106 17.05 6.74 6.78
C LEU A 106 18.37 7.38 6.40
N SER A 107 18.58 8.61 6.87
CA SER A 107 19.89 9.25 6.91
C SER A 107 20.48 9.04 8.30
N ILE A 108 21.53 8.23 8.39
CA ILE A 108 22.24 7.98 9.67
C ILE A 108 23.00 9.24 10.09
N LYS A 109 23.63 9.93 9.12
CA LYS A 109 24.44 11.13 9.40
C LYS A 109 23.62 12.26 10.01
N HIS A 110 22.42 12.50 9.46
CA HIS A 110 21.55 13.59 9.91
C HIS A 110 20.45 13.13 10.89
N ASN A 111 20.34 11.84 11.15
CA ASN A 111 19.28 11.23 11.97
C ASN A 111 17.87 11.64 11.48
N HIS A 112 17.68 11.64 10.16
CA HIS A 112 16.41 11.97 9.52
C HIS A 112 15.75 10.74 8.92
N ARG A 113 14.42 10.70 8.97
CA ARG A 113 13.59 9.71 8.28
C ARG A 113 12.75 10.41 7.23
N LEU A 114 12.61 9.77 6.09
CA LEU A 114 11.82 10.27 4.97
C LEU A 114 11.02 9.13 4.36
N ARG A 115 9.80 9.44 3.95
CA ARG A 115 8.99 8.54 3.13
C ARG A 115 8.88 9.12 1.73
N VAL A 116 9.10 8.30 0.71
CA VAL A 116 8.80 8.63 -0.68
C VAL A 116 7.66 7.74 -1.14
N ARG A 117 6.60 8.31 -1.68
CA ARG A 117 5.46 7.58 -2.22
C ARG A 117 5.33 7.85 -3.71
N CYS A 118 5.14 6.78 -4.47
CA CYS A 118 4.90 6.85 -5.89
C CYS A 118 3.58 6.13 -6.22
N TYR A 119 2.62 6.83 -6.79
CA TYR A 119 1.35 6.25 -7.21
C TYR A 119 1.45 5.66 -8.60
N LEU A 120 0.71 4.57 -8.84
CA LEU A 120 0.69 3.81 -10.08
C LEU A 120 -0.76 3.51 -10.47
N SER A 121 -1.00 3.47 -11.78
CA SER A 121 -2.30 3.14 -12.33
C SER A 121 -2.63 1.65 -12.17
N ASP A 122 -3.92 1.32 -12.26
CA ASP A 122 -4.40 -0.06 -12.24
C ASP A 122 -4.00 -0.85 -13.49
N GLU A 123 -4.07 -0.22 -14.67
CA GLU A 123 -3.84 -0.90 -15.94
C GLU A 123 -2.38 -1.33 -16.12
N ASN A 124 -1.43 -0.49 -15.71
CA ASN A 124 -0.01 -0.77 -15.86
C ASN A 124 0.79 -0.28 -14.62
N PRO A 125 0.83 -1.07 -13.55
CA PRO A 125 1.58 -0.71 -12.34
C PRO A 125 3.08 -0.90 -12.54
N LEU A 126 3.70 -0.06 -13.38
CA LEU A 126 5.12 -0.09 -13.74
C LEU A 126 5.87 1.06 -13.06
N ILE A 127 7.02 0.74 -12.47
CA ILE A 127 7.90 1.69 -11.80
C ILE A 127 9.37 1.32 -12.01
N PRO A 128 10.29 2.28 -12.15
CA PRO A 128 11.71 1.97 -12.23
C PRO A 128 12.24 1.32 -10.95
N SER A 129 13.11 0.31 -11.09
CA SER A 129 13.81 -0.33 -9.97
C SER A 129 14.84 0.60 -9.35
N VAL A 130 14.95 0.58 -8.02
CA VAL A 130 15.97 1.33 -7.26
C VAL A 130 17.09 0.42 -6.73
N THR A 131 17.23 -0.79 -7.24
CA THR A 131 18.26 -1.76 -6.81
C THR A 131 19.68 -1.28 -7.02
N GLU A 132 19.94 -0.47 -8.05
CA GLU A 132 21.26 0.16 -8.29
C GLU A 132 21.57 1.27 -7.28
N ILE A 133 20.55 1.86 -6.68
CA ILE A 133 20.69 2.90 -5.66
C ILE A 133 20.89 2.28 -4.28
N TRP A 134 20.02 1.34 -3.92
CA TRP A 134 20.08 0.58 -2.67
C TRP A 134 19.93 -0.92 -2.96
N SER A 135 20.96 -1.69 -2.75
CA SER A 135 20.95 -3.15 -3.01
C SER A 135 19.91 -3.91 -2.18
N SER A 136 19.52 -3.38 -1.02
CA SER A 136 18.44 -3.94 -0.19
C SER A 136 17.08 -3.94 -0.88
N ALA A 137 16.86 -3.05 -1.87
CA ALA A 137 15.62 -2.98 -2.64
C ALA A 137 15.30 -4.27 -3.39
N ASN A 138 16.31 -5.07 -3.74
CA ASN A 138 16.14 -6.28 -4.55
C ASN A 138 15.01 -7.19 -4.02
N TRP A 139 15.04 -7.54 -2.75
CA TRP A 139 14.05 -8.44 -2.17
C TRP A 139 12.72 -7.75 -1.89
N TYR A 140 12.74 -6.50 -1.49
CA TYR A 140 11.51 -5.72 -1.27
C TYR A 140 10.73 -5.51 -2.57
N GLU A 141 11.42 -5.23 -3.69
CA GLU A 141 10.78 -5.09 -4.99
C GLU A 141 10.18 -6.42 -5.47
N ARG A 142 10.87 -7.53 -5.25
CA ARG A 142 10.33 -8.87 -5.53
C ARG A 142 9.13 -9.20 -4.67
N GLU A 143 9.11 -8.80 -3.39
CA GLU A 143 7.95 -8.95 -2.52
C GLU A 143 6.78 -8.12 -3.03
N ALA A 144 6.99 -6.84 -3.36
CA ALA A 144 5.94 -5.98 -3.90
C ALA A 144 5.40 -6.49 -5.25
N PHE A 145 6.25 -7.03 -6.10
CA PHE A 145 5.84 -7.73 -7.31
C PHE A 145 4.99 -8.97 -7.00
N ASP A 146 5.44 -9.82 -6.09
CA ASP A 146 4.75 -11.06 -5.76
C ASP A 146 3.37 -10.81 -5.12
N MET A 147 3.30 -9.87 -4.16
CA MET A 147 2.09 -9.61 -3.38
C MET A 147 1.06 -8.73 -4.10
N PHE A 148 1.51 -7.77 -4.92
CA PHE A 148 0.64 -6.77 -5.56
C PHE A 148 0.66 -6.81 -7.09
N GLY A 149 1.66 -7.44 -7.70
CA GLY A 149 1.84 -7.46 -9.15
C GLY A 149 2.40 -6.16 -9.72
N ILE A 150 3.13 -5.39 -8.91
CA ILE A 150 3.82 -4.18 -9.34
C ILE A 150 5.08 -4.59 -10.11
N LEU A 151 5.27 -4.05 -11.31
CA LEU A 151 6.42 -4.35 -12.17
C LEU A 151 7.54 -3.32 -11.92
N PHE A 152 8.75 -3.81 -11.72
CA PHE A 152 9.95 -2.98 -11.50
C PHE A 152 10.86 -3.04 -12.73
N GLU A 153 10.85 -1.96 -13.51
CA GLU A 153 11.65 -1.86 -14.72
C GLU A 153 13.15 -1.77 -14.39
N GLY A 154 13.97 -2.60 -15.03
CA GLY A 154 15.40 -2.66 -14.78
C GLY A 154 15.81 -3.51 -13.58
N HIS A 155 14.87 -4.19 -12.90
CA HIS A 155 15.21 -5.13 -11.84
C HIS A 155 15.99 -6.33 -12.41
N PRO A 156 17.12 -6.73 -11.81
CA PRO A 156 17.98 -7.77 -12.38
C PRO A 156 17.36 -9.18 -12.41
N ASP A 157 16.47 -9.49 -11.47
CA ASP A 157 15.85 -10.83 -11.35
C ASP A 157 14.46 -10.71 -10.68
N LEU A 158 13.48 -10.19 -11.42
CA LEU A 158 12.13 -10.00 -10.93
C LEU A 158 11.33 -11.32 -11.00
N ARG A 159 11.31 -12.06 -9.92
CA ARG A 159 10.57 -13.32 -9.78
C ARG A 159 9.90 -13.40 -8.42
N ARG A 160 8.90 -14.26 -8.27
CA ARG A 160 8.19 -14.46 -7.00
C ARG A 160 9.14 -14.85 -5.87
N LEU A 161 8.84 -14.39 -4.66
CA LEU A 161 9.67 -14.59 -3.48
C LEU A 161 8.94 -15.39 -2.39
N LEU A 162 7.70 -15.04 -2.09
CA LEU A 162 6.93 -15.54 -0.96
C LEU A 162 5.89 -16.58 -1.36
N THR A 163 5.31 -16.45 -2.56
CA THR A 163 4.32 -17.41 -3.05
C THR A 163 4.98 -18.58 -3.76
N ASP A 164 4.24 -19.71 -3.84
CA ASP A 164 4.70 -20.92 -4.52
C ASP A 164 4.81 -20.70 -6.05
N TYR A 165 5.61 -21.53 -6.73
CA TYR A 165 5.88 -21.41 -8.16
C TYR A 165 4.62 -21.48 -9.04
N GLY A 166 3.63 -22.25 -8.62
CA GLY A 166 2.35 -22.41 -9.29
C GLY A 166 1.27 -21.43 -8.84
N PHE A 167 1.57 -20.50 -7.96
CA PHE A 167 0.58 -19.60 -7.41
C PHE A 167 0.03 -18.64 -8.47
N ILE A 168 -1.31 -18.53 -8.56
CA ILE A 168 -2.00 -17.67 -9.52
C ILE A 168 -2.63 -16.48 -8.80
N GLY A 169 -2.22 -15.28 -9.17
CA GLY A 169 -2.69 -14.02 -8.62
C GLY A 169 -1.71 -13.36 -7.66
N HIS A 170 -2.18 -12.32 -6.97
CA HIS A 170 -1.41 -11.48 -6.06
C HIS A 170 -2.19 -11.33 -4.75
N PRO A 171 -1.76 -12.01 -3.66
CA PRO A 171 -2.61 -12.21 -2.49
C PRO A 171 -2.88 -10.97 -1.66
N PHE A 172 -2.11 -9.89 -1.80
CA PHE A 172 -2.34 -8.64 -1.06
C PHE A 172 -3.19 -7.61 -1.80
N ARG A 173 -3.55 -7.89 -3.05
CA ARG A 173 -4.58 -7.10 -3.73
C ARG A 173 -5.90 -7.24 -2.99
N LYS A 174 -6.64 -6.15 -2.84
CA LYS A 174 -7.91 -6.13 -2.10
C LYS A 174 -9.04 -6.91 -2.80
N ASP A 175 -8.89 -7.13 -4.10
CA ASP A 175 -9.79 -7.97 -4.91
C ASP A 175 -9.45 -9.47 -4.86
N PHE A 176 -8.33 -9.86 -4.21
CA PHE A 176 -7.98 -11.26 -4.01
C PHE A 176 -8.75 -11.84 -2.80
N PRO A 177 -9.41 -13.02 -2.95
CA PRO A 177 -10.19 -13.62 -1.86
C PRO A 177 -9.28 -14.07 -0.71
N LEU A 178 -9.71 -13.83 0.54
CA LEU A 178 -8.94 -14.19 1.76
C LEU A 178 -8.70 -15.70 1.87
N GLU A 179 -9.66 -16.51 1.40
CA GLU A 179 -9.57 -17.96 1.38
C GLU A 179 -8.59 -18.49 0.33
N GLY A 180 -8.27 -17.64 -0.65
CA GLY A 180 -7.54 -18.07 -1.84
C GLY A 180 -8.46 -18.79 -2.84
N LYS A 181 -7.85 -19.41 -3.86
CA LYS A 181 -8.56 -20.15 -4.92
C LYS A 181 -8.27 -21.65 -4.88
N VAL A 182 -7.10 -21.99 -4.43
CA VAL A 182 -6.55 -23.35 -4.45
C VAL A 182 -5.83 -23.60 -3.13
N GLU A 183 -6.03 -24.77 -2.56
CA GLU A 183 -5.26 -25.27 -1.42
C GLU A 183 -4.38 -26.45 -1.82
N VAL A 184 -3.34 -26.67 -1.04
CA VAL A 184 -2.35 -27.72 -1.27
C VAL A 184 -2.49 -28.77 -0.18
N ARG A 185 -2.66 -30.04 -0.57
CA ARG A 185 -2.78 -31.15 0.36
C ARG A 185 -1.84 -32.28 -0.02
N TYR A 186 -1.26 -32.93 0.98
CA TYR A 186 -0.54 -34.18 0.77
C TYR A 186 -1.51 -35.35 0.62
N ASP A 187 -1.40 -36.09 -0.50
CA ASP A 187 -2.15 -37.28 -0.75
C ASP A 187 -1.27 -38.53 -0.38
N PRO A 188 -1.62 -39.24 0.69
CA PRO A 188 -0.84 -40.39 1.15
C PRO A 188 -0.91 -41.63 0.20
N GLU A 189 -1.97 -41.76 -0.59
CA GLU A 189 -2.11 -42.84 -1.56
C GLU A 189 -1.22 -42.63 -2.77
N GLN A 190 -1.23 -41.40 -3.32
CA GLN A 190 -0.39 -41.04 -4.44
C GLN A 190 1.04 -40.65 -4.01
N LYS A 191 1.29 -40.49 -2.69
CA LYS A 191 2.58 -40.09 -2.10
C LYS A 191 3.13 -38.78 -2.69
N ARG A 192 2.24 -37.86 -2.98
CA ARG A 192 2.58 -36.54 -3.56
C ARG A 192 1.67 -35.43 -3.05
N VAL A 193 2.11 -34.24 -3.27
CA VAL A 193 1.31 -33.03 -3.04
C VAL A 193 0.35 -32.84 -4.22
N VAL A 194 -0.92 -32.61 -3.92
CA VAL A 194 -1.99 -32.34 -4.89
C VAL A 194 -2.63 -30.99 -4.64
N TYR A 195 -3.02 -30.33 -5.71
CA TYR A 195 -3.78 -29.11 -5.67
C TYR A 195 -5.27 -29.42 -5.76
N GLN A 196 -6.07 -28.79 -4.90
CA GLN A 196 -7.51 -28.95 -4.89
C GLN A 196 -8.20 -27.60 -4.68
N PRO A 197 -9.51 -27.46 -5.03
CA PRO A 197 -10.27 -26.26 -4.69
C PRO A 197 -10.28 -26.04 -3.18
N VAL A 198 -10.28 -24.76 -2.77
CA VAL A 198 -10.28 -24.36 -1.36
C VAL A 198 -11.51 -24.87 -0.64
N THR A 199 -11.31 -25.50 0.51
CA THR A 199 -12.35 -25.94 1.44
C THR A 199 -12.35 -25.16 2.76
N ILE A 200 -11.46 -24.16 2.89
CA ILE A 200 -11.29 -23.36 4.10
C ILE A 200 -12.53 -22.50 4.33
N THR A 201 -13.09 -22.58 5.53
CA THR A 201 -14.16 -21.70 5.96
C THR A 201 -13.59 -20.53 6.76
N ASN A 202 -13.90 -19.31 6.35
CA ASN A 202 -13.45 -18.12 7.07
C ASN A 202 -14.00 -18.09 8.50
N ARG A 203 -13.10 -17.87 9.45
CA ARG A 203 -13.46 -17.62 10.85
C ARG A 203 -13.48 -16.14 11.12
N VAL A 204 -14.68 -15.57 11.28
CA VAL A 204 -14.86 -14.17 11.67
C VAL A 204 -14.85 -14.09 13.19
N LEU A 205 -13.82 -13.50 13.78
CA LEU A 205 -13.67 -13.33 15.23
C LEU A 205 -14.72 -12.36 15.80
N VAL A 206 -15.08 -11.33 15.02
CA VAL A 206 -16.15 -10.39 15.33
C VAL A 206 -17.19 -10.51 14.23
N PRO A 207 -18.24 -11.32 14.41
CA PRO A 207 -19.26 -11.50 13.38
C PRO A 207 -19.95 -10.16 13.12
N ARG A 208 -20.14 -9.84 11.84
CA ARG A 208 -20.91 -8.69 11.41
C ARG A 208 -22.37 -8.96 11.74
N VAL A 209 -22.96 -8.16 12.61
CA VAL A 209 -24.38 -8.21 12.88
C VAL A 209 -25.07 -7.30 11.88
N ILE A 210 -25.79 -7.89 10.92
CA ILE A 210 -26.74 -7.17 10.09
C ILE A 210 -27.96 -6.91 10.96
N ARG A 211 -28.32 -5.65 11.14
CA ARG A 211 -29.53 -5.24 11.86
C ARG A 211 -30.51 -4.68 10.85
N ASP A 212 -31.69 -5.23 10.85
CA ASP A 212 -32.81 -4.75 10.03
C ASP A 212 -33.52 -3.56 10.72
N ASP A 213 -32.72 -2.62 11.25
CA ASP A 213 -33.20 -1.40 11.85
C ASP A 213 -32.79 -0.18 11.00
N ASN A 214 -33.58 0.89 11.09
CA ASN A 214 -33.43 2.10 10.28
C ASN A 214 -32.09 2.85 10.52
N ARG A 215 -31.23 2.39 11.42
CA ARG A 215 -29.93 2.99 11.67
C ARG A 215 -28.95 2.82 10.51
N TYR A 216 -29.24 1.90 9.61
CA TYR A 216 -28.39 1.53 8.47
C TYR A 216 -29.05 1.82 7.12
N ILE A 217 -30.26 2.38 7.14
CA ILE A 217 -30.99 2.78 5.92
C ILE A 217 -30.43 4.13 5.46
N GLU A 218 -30.21 4.30 4.18
CA GLU A 218 -29.82 5.57 3.59
C GLU A 218 -30.94 6.61 3.70
N ASP A 219 -30.59 7.90 3.82
CA ASP A 219 -31.58 8.98 4.08
C ASP A 219 -32.67 9.09 3.00
N GLU A 220 -32.41 8.58 1.78
CA GLU A 220 -33.37 8.56 0.67
C GLU A 220 -34.45 7.48 0.82
N GLU A 221 -34.18 6.47 1.65
CA GLU A 221 -35.12 5.33 1.88
C GLU A 221 -35.88 5.44 3.21
N LEU A 222 -35.58 6.47 4.02
CA LEU A 222 -36.35 6.68 5.27
C LEU A 222 -37.73 7.24 4.93
N PRO A 223 -38.83 6.56 5.33
CA PRO A 223 -40.15 7.13 5.19
C PRO A 223 -40.21 8.43 5.99
N ASP A 224 -40.80 9.45 5.40
CA ASP A 224 -41.08 10.72 6.08
C ASP A 224 -41.83 10.45 7.39
N ALA A 225 -41.24 10.85 8.52
CA ALA A 225 -41.79 10.67 9.85
C ALA A 225 -42.79 11.79 10.19
#